data_59701f86f9311576b2a85d7156fc00ff
#
_entry.id   59701f86f9311576b2a85d7156fc00ff
#
_cell.length_a   1.000
_cell.length_b   1.000
_cell.length_c   1.000
_cell.angle_alpha   90.00
_cell.angle_beta   90.00
_cell.angle_gamma   90.00
#
_symmetry.space_group_name_H-M   'P 1'
#
loop_
_entity.id
_entity.type
_entity.pdbx_description
1 polymer ?
#
loop_
_entity_poly.entity_id
_entity_poly.type
_entity_poly.pdbx_seq_one_letter_code
_entity_poly.pdbx_strand_id
1 'polypeptide(L)'
;MVKTANAKQESILNAPFVKNMMKTTYDMWRLGWDEINAGNISLMLEENEIAPYLNITRIVRSFELNFQAKELGGRYFLVTGSGKYFRKVIENPEQCLGIVRVTPDGKKAELLWGLSDGGKPTSELASHFMSHIVRMKNPDHRVIMHTHPTHLVAMTFTHELDEVKFTKTLWRMCTECLVVFPEGLGILPWMVPGTEEIGIETAKKMNSYRLVVWPHHGIFAAGNSIDEAFGLVETVEKAAKIYMLASAHQGGIKQAIKDEELLALAKAFQ
;
A
#
# COMPACT_ATOMS: atom_id res chain seq x y z
N MET A 1 26.52 35.90 -22.81
CA MET A 1 26.38 35.25 -21.47
C MET A 1 24.90 35.26 -21.12
N VAL A 2 24.23 34.15 -21.32
CA VAL A 2 22.83 33.99 -20.94
C VAL A 2 22.83 33.65 -19.45
N LYS A 3 22.33 34.56 -18.60
CA LYS A 3 22.06 34.30 -17.20
C LYS A 3 20.92 33.29 -17.14
N THR A 4 21.22 32.02 -16.89
CA THR A 4 20.23 31.03 -16.46
C THR A 4 19.64 31.55 -15.15
N ALA A 5 18.38 31.98 -15.18
CA ALA A 5 17.63 32.31 -13.99
C ALA A 5 17.59 31.04 -13.14
N ASN A 6 18.17 31.07 -11.94
CA ASN A 6 17.95 30.04 -10.92
C ASN A 6 16.45 30.06 -10.59
N ALA A 7 15.68 29.17 -11.21
CA ALA A 7 14.32 28.93 -10.78
C ALA A 7 14.38 28.52 -9.30
N LYS A 8 13.70 29.28 -8.44
CA LYS A 8 13.66 29.04 -7.01
C LYS A 8 13.01 27.67 -6.82
N GLN A 9 13.77 26.70 -6.31
CA GLN A 9 13.27 25.35 -6.05
C GLN A 9 12.05 25.44 -5.13
N GLU A 10 10.94 24.81 -5.52
CA GLU A 10 9.72 24.77 -4.70
C GLU A 10 9.93 23.88 -3.46
N SER A 11 9.18 24.17 -2.40
CA SER A 11 9.22 23.30 -1.22
C SER A 11 8.63 21.93 -1.56
N ILE A 12 9.33 20.86 -1.22
CA ILE A 12 8.87 19.47 -1.40
C ILE A 12 7.53 19.20 -0.69
N LEU A 13 7.22 19.94 0.36
CA LEU A 13 5.92 19.84 1.06
C LEU A 13 4.75 20.34 0.18
N ASN A 14 5.04 21.05 -0.90
CA ASN A 14 4.05 21.47 -1.89
C ASN A 14 3.84 20.43 -2.99
N ALA A 15 4.69 19.43 -3.09
CA ALA A 15 4.57 18.38 -4.10
C ALA A 15 3.24 17.64 -3.94
N PRO A 16 2.48 17.42 -5.04
CA PRO A 16 1.17 16.74 -4.99
C PRO A 16 1.24 15.37 -4.33
N PHE A 17 2.30 14.60 -4.62
CA PHE A 17 2.50 13.26 -4.06
C PHE A 17 2.75 13.28 -2.54
N VAL A 18 3.42 14.31 -2.00
CA VAL A 18 3.59 14.47 -0.55
C VAL A 18 2.27 14.87 0.11
N LYS A 19 1.54 15.82 -0.48
CA LYS A 19 0.22 16.24 0.04
C LYS A 19 -0.78 15.08 0.05
N ASN A 20 -0.79 14.27 -1.01
CA ASN A 20 -1.67 13.10 -1.07
C ASN A 20 -1.29 12.06 -0.01
N MET A 21 0.01 11.76 0.16
CA MET A 21 0.48 10.87 1.23
C MET A 21 0.07 11.36 2.61
N MET A 22 0.23 12.67 2.90
CA MET A 22 -0.17 13.28 4.17
C MET A 22 -1.68 13.14 4.42
N LYS A 23 -2.50 13.41 3.40
CA LYS A 23 -3.96 13.29 3.50
C LYS A 23 -4.37 11.84 3.74
N THR A 24 -3.89 10.91 2.93
CA THR A 24 -4.30 9.50 2.99
C THR A 24 -3.88 8.85 4.31
N THR A 25 -2.67 9.08 4.79
CA THR A 25 -2.24 8.57 6.11
C THR A 25 -3.11 9.09 7.25
N TYR A 26 -3.55 10.35 7.17
CA TYR A 26 -4.48 10.93 8.14
C TYR A 26 -5.89 10.31 8.05
N ASP A 27 -6.41 10.08 6.83
CA ASP A 27 -7.70 9.45 6.62
C ASP A 27 -7.70 7.99 7.12
N MET A 28 -6.65 7.23 6.84
CA MET A 28 -6.47 5.86 7.33
C MET A 28 -6.46 5.79 8.85
N TRP A 29 -5.71 6.69 9.52
CA TRP A 29 -5.75 6.79 10.97
C TRP A 29 -7.14 7.14 11.49
N ARG A 30 -7.87 8.07 10.86
CA ARG A 30 -9.23 8.45 11.26
C ARG A 30 -10.22 7.29 11.14
N LEU A 31 -10.01 6.39 10.19
CA LEU A 31 -10.81 5.18 10.03
C LEU A 31 -10.48 4.10 11.07
N GLY A 32 -9.42 4.31 11.87
CA GLY A 32 -8.98 3.37 12.90
C GLY A 32 -8.25 2.15 12.34
N TRP A 33 -7.60 2.32 11.18
CA TRP A 33 -6.86 1.22 10.53
C TRP A 33 -5.37 1.19 10.87
N ASP A 34 -4.86 2.25 11.51
CA ASP A 34 -3.45 2.41 11.78
C ASP A 34 -3.23 2.85 13.23
N GLU A 35 -3.29 1.88 14.11
CA GLU A 35 -3.03 2.06 15.54
C GLU A 35 -1.53 2.26 15.81
N ILE A 36 -1.18 3.14 16.73
CA ILE A 36 0.19 3.48 17.10
C ILE A 36 1.02 3.87 15.85
N ASN A 37 1.85 2.97 15.35
CA ASN A 37 2.70 3.13 14.18
C ASN A 37 2.45 2.03 13.13
N ALA A 38 1.27 1.46 13.16
CA ALA A 38 0.81 0.49 12.19
C ALA A 38 0.60 1.14 10.82
N GLY A 39 0.60 0.31 9.78
CA GLY A 39 0.44 0.75 8.40
C GLY A 39 1.69 1.38 7.80
N ASN A 40 1.81 1.27 6.50
CA ASN A 40 2.90 1.89 5.73
C ASN A 40 2.52 1.98 4.24
N ILE A 41 3.09 2.98 3.57
CA ILE A 41 2.84 3.24 2.15
C ILE A 41 4.17 3.51 1.46
N SER A 42 4.31 3.00 0.25
CA SER A 42 5.38 3.39 -0.68
C SER A 42 4.80 3.75 -2.04
N LEU A 43 5.25 4.87 -2.58
CA LEU A 43 4.90 5.36 -3.91
C LEU A 43 6.16 5.46 -4.74
N MET A 44 6.23 4.74 -5.86
CA MET A 44 7.29 4.88 -6.85
C MET A 44 7.11 6.20 -7.60
N LEU A 45 8.19 6.97 -7.71
CA LEU A 45 8.23 8.30 -8.33
C LEU A 45 9.15 8.29 -9.54
N GLU A 46 8.83 9.12 -10.54
CA GLU A 46 9.71 9.42 -11.64
C GLU A 46 10.60 10.63 -11.31
N GLU A 47 11.79 10.69 -11.90
CA GLU A 47 12.76 11.77 -11.65
C GLU A 47 12.18 13.17 -11.94
N ASN A 48 11.40 13.29 -13.01
CA ASN A 48 10.78 14.56 -13.41
C ASN A 48 9.70 15.04 -12.43
N GLU A 49 9.11 14.15 -11.62
CA GLU A 49 8.17 14.53 -10.56
C GLU A 49 8.89 15.13 -9.35
N ILE A 50 10.13 14.70 -9.10
CA ILE A 50 10.91 15.07 -7.91
C ILE A 50 11.81 16.29 -8.17
N ALA A 51 12.39 16.38 -9.36
CA ALA A 51 13.39 17.40 -9.72
C ALA A 51 12.95 18.85 -9.47
N PRO A 52 11.66 19.25 -9.62
CA PRO A 52 11.22 20.60 -9.29
C PRO A 52 11.36 20.96 -7.80
N TYR A 53 11.35 19.96 -6.93
CA TYR A 53 11.27 20.12 -5.48
C TYR A 53 12.55 19.75 -4.75
N LEU A 54 13.41 18.91 -5.34
CA LEU A 54 14.54 18.30 -4.65
C LEU A 54 15.77 18.17 -5.54
N ASN A 55 16.94 18.49 -4.98
CA ASN A 55 18.21 18.14 -5.63
C ASN A 55 18.49 16.64 -5.44
N ILE A 56 18.22 15.85 -6.47
CA ILE A 56 18.34 14.39 -6.48
C ILE A 56 19.78 13.85 -6.41
N THR A 57 20.78 14.74 -6.58
CA THR A 57 22.20 14.35 -6.43
C THR A 57 22.70 14.44 -4.99
N ARG A 58 21.93 15.09 -4.10
CA ARG A 58 22.28 15.24 -2.69
C ARG A 58 21.78 14.06 -1.89
N ILE A 59 22.69 13.21 -1.47
CA ILE A 59 22.39 12.07 -0.57
C ILE A 59 22.54 12.57 0.87
N VAL A 60 21.50 12.38 1.70
CA VAL A 60 21.49 12.70 3.13
C VAL A 60 22.15 11.58 3.91
N ARG A 61 21.78 10.32 3.65
CA ARG A 61 22.33 9.10 4.23
C ARG A 61 21.85 7.87 3.43
N SER A 62 22.38 6.69 3.75
CA SER A 62 22.03 5.45 3.07
C SER A 62 21.65 4.36 4.06
N PHE A 63 20.81 3.42 3.61
CA PHE A 63 20.38 2.24 4.35
C PHE A 63 20.75 0.99 3.54
N GLU A 64 21.33 0.00 4.18
CA GLU A 64 21.55 -1.32 3.57
C GLU A 64 20.18 -2.01 3.37
N LEU A 65 19.99 -2.62 2.21
CA LEU A 65 18.85 -3.49 1.93
C LEU A 65 19.31 -4.93 2.14
N ASN A 66 18.70 -5.62 3.12
CA ASN A 66 19.02 -7.00 3.46
C ASN A 66 18.24 -8.00 2.59
N PHE A 67 17.82 -7.57 1.40
CA PHE A 67 17.07 -8.34 0.40
C PHE A 67 17.46 -7.89 -1.01
N GLN A 68 17.08 -8.67 -2.03
CA GLN A 68 17.41 -8.36 -3.42
C GLN A 68 16.45 -7.31 -3.99
N ALA A 69 16.99 -6.18 -4.46
CA ALA A 69 16.23 -5.09 -5.06
C ALA A 69 16.86 -4.55 -6.36
N LYS A 70 17.61 -5.37 -7.07
CA LYS A 70 18.36 -4.96 -8.27
C LYS A 70 17.44 -4.43 -9.38
N GLU A 71 16.26 -4.99 -9.52
CA GLU A 71 15.25 -4.58 -10.49
C GLU A 71 14.71 -3.16 -10.23
N LEU A 72 14.86 -2.66 -9.00
CA LEU A 72 14.50 -1.30 -8.61
C LEU A 72 15.67 -0.32 -8.72
N GLY A 73 16.83 -0.75 -9.22
CA GLY A 73 18.04 0.07 -9.33
C GLY A 73 17.77 1.40 -10.06
N GLY A 74 18.11 2.52 -9.42
CA GLY A 74 17.87 3.88 -9.90
C GLY A 74 16.45 4.43 -9.67
N ARG A 75 15.50 3.63 -9.20
CA ARG A 75 14.11 4.07 -8.92
C ARG A 75 14.02 4.87 -7.64
N TYR A 76 13.06 5.79 -7.62
CA TYR A 76 12.77 6.68 -6.49
C TYR A 76 11.46 6.27 -5.82
N PHE A 77 11.40 6.41 -4.50
CA PHE A 77 10.22 6.07 -3.72
C PHE A 77 9.98 7.11 -2.64
N LEU A 78 8.74 7.59 -2.52
CA LEU A 78 8.25 8.21 -1.29
C LEU A 78 7.79 7.08 -0.37
N VAL A 79 8.32 7.03 0.85
CA VAL A 79 8.03 5.98 1.82
C VAL A 79 7.68 6.56 3.18
N THR A 80 6.83 5.87 3.92
CA THR A 80 6.59 6.16 5.34
C THR A 80 7.75 5.64 6.18
N GLY A 81 8.04 6.33 7.31
CA GLY A 81 9.11 5.97 8.23
C GLY A 81 8.70 4.89 9.22
N SER A 82 9.65 4.06 9.65
CA SER A 82 9.46 3.07 10.71
C SER A 82 9.16 3.74 12.04
N GLY A 83 8.19 3.21 12.78
CA GLY A 83 7.78 3.72 14.08
C GLY A 83 7.06 5.07 14.03
N LYS A 84 6.63 5.52 12.84
CA LYS A 84 5.93 6.80 12.67
C LYS A 84 4.43 6.61 12.79
N TYR A 85 3.78 7.51 13.53
CA TYR A 85 2.33 7.52 13.70
C TYR A 85 1.67 8.20 12.51
N PHE A 86 0.73 7.59 11.84
CA PHE A 86 0.03 8.17 10.68
C PHE A 86 -0.66 9.49 11.02
N ARG A 87 -1.24 9.62 12.22
CA ARG A 87 -1.80 10.90 12.71
C ARG A 87 -0.81 12.06 12.79
N LYS A 88 0.51 11.76 12.82
CA LYS A 88 1.58 12.76 12.92
C LYS A 88 2.17 13.15 11.56
N VAL A 89 1.85 12.41 10.51
CA VAL A 89 2.40 12.67 9.16
C VAL A 89 2.01 14.07 8.68
N ILE A 90 0.76 14.48 8.89
CA ILE A 90 0.26 15.80 8.48
C ILE A 90 0.90 16.94 9.27
N GLU A 91 1.28 16.69 10.53
CA GLU A 91 1.91 17.70 11.41
C GLU A 91 3.42 17.79 11.16
N ASN A 92 4.09 16.67 10.92
CA ASN A 92 5.55 16.55 10.84
C ASN A 92 5.99 15.68 9.65
N PRO A 93 5.62 16.04 8.40
CA PRO A 93 5.89 15.19 7.23
C PRO A 93 7.37 14.92 7.02
N GLU A 94 8.26 15.89 7.30
CA GLU A 94 9.71 15.75 7.17
C GLU A 94 10.33 14.72 8.14
N GLN A 95 9.67 14.44 9.27
CA GLN A 95 10.12 13.42 10.22
C GLN A 95 9.50 12.05 9.90
N CYS A 96 8.32 12.04 9.28
CA CYS A 96 7.52 10.84 9.10
C CYS A 96 7.67 10.20 7.71
N LEU A 97 8.04 10.97 6.71
CA LEU A 97 8.19 10.54 5.32
C LEU A 97 9.65 10.63 4.88
N GLY A 98 10.02 9.83 3.89
CA GLY A 98 11.31 9.90 3.24
C GLY A 98 11.21 9.68 1.73
N ILE A 99 12.03 10.41 0.96
CA ILE A 99 12.27 10.08 -0.44
C ILE A 99 13.60 9.36 -0.53
N VAL A 100 13.56 8.13 -1.03
CA VAL A 100 14.72 7.27 -1.19
C VAL A 100 14.93 6.91 -2.66
N ARG A 101 16.20 6.72 -3.06
CA ARG A 101 16.60 6.14 -4.34
C ARG A 101 17.28 4.82 -4.10
N VAL A 102 16.92 3.77 -4.84
CA VAL A 102 17.63 2.48 -4.80
C VAL A 102 18.93 2.61 -5.60
N THR A 103 20.05 2.15 -5.03
CA THR A 103 21.32 2.12 -5.77
C THR A 103 21.23 1.20 -7.00
N PRO A 104 22.02 1.46 -8.07
CA PRO A 104 21.95 0.65 -9.30
C PRO A 104 22.19 -0.86 -9.09
N ASP A 105 22.94 -1.22 -8.05
CA ASP A 105 23.19 -2.62 -7.68
C ASP A 105 22.09 -3.24 -6.81
N GLY A 106 21.10 -2.43 -6.38
CA GLY A 106 19.97 -2.86 -5.54
C GLY A 106 20.32 -3.18 -4.10
N LYS A 107 21.49 -2.76 -3.61
CA LYS A 107 21.95 -3.11 -2.26
C LYS A 107 21.63 -2.08 -1.18
N LYS A 108 21.39 -0.82 -1.59
CA LYS A 108 21.12 0.29 -0.66
C LYS A 108 19.93 1.12 -1.12
N ALA A 109 19.29 1.77 -0.16
CA ALA A 109 18.39 2.87 -0.38
C ALA A 109 19.06 4.17 0.11
N GLU A 110 19.27 5.13 -0.79
CA GLU A 110 19.85 6.43 -0.52
C GLU A 110 18.74 7.43 -0.18
N LEU A 111 18.74 7.96 1.03
CA LEU A 111 17.79 9.00 1.45
C LEU A 111 18.19 10.33 0.81
N LEU A 112 17.25 10.91 0.07
CA LEU A 112 17.39 12.21 -0.59
C LEU A 112 16.69 13.31 0.20
N TRP A 113 15.61 12.98 0.92
CA TRP A 113 14.83 13.90 1.75
C TRP A 113 14.05 13.18 2.84
N GLY A 114 13.75 13.89 3.90
CA GLY A 114 12.88 13.44 4.97
C GLY A 114 13.57 12.61 6.04
N LEU A 115 12.79 11.93 6.88
CA LEU A 115 13.22 11.17 8.06
C LEU A 115 14.25 11.97 8.88
N SER A 116 13.96 13.27 9.05
CA SER A 116 14.92 14.29 9.54
C SER A 116 15.29 14.12 11.02
N ASP A 117 14.53 13.31 11.75
CA ASP A 117 14.81 12.94 13.16
C ASP A 117 15.79 11.76 13.31
N GLY A 118 16.40 11.30 12.23
CA GLY A 118 17.28 10.13 12.24
C GLY A 118 16.57 8.79 11.99
N GLY A 119 15.24 8.81 11.74
CA GLY A 119 14.41 7.65 11.45
C GLY A 119 14.86 6.85 10.22
N LYS A 120 14.29 5.67 10.02
CA LYS A 120 14.54 4.77 8.88
C LYS A 120 13.25 4.59 8.08
N PRO A 121 13.29 4.17 6.80
CA PRO A 121 12.12 3.67 6.09
C PRO A 121 11.40 2.57 6.88
N THR A 122 10.13 2.31 6.55
CA THR A 122 9.33 1.26 7.20
C THR A 122 10.11 -0.04 7.36
N SER A 123 9.88 -0.77 8.45
CA SER A 123 10.46 -2.11 8.71
C SER A 123 9.96 -3.16 7.70
N GLU A 124 8.85 -2.89 7.02
CA GLU A 124 8.28 -3.77 5.98
C GLU A 124 8.74 -3.41 4.56
N LEU A 125 9.85 -2.68 4.43
CA LEU A 125 10.39 -2.23 3.14
C LEU A 125 10.65 -3.40 2.18
N ALA A 126 11.04 -4.58 2.70
CA ALA A 126 11.19 -5.79 1.90
C ALA A 126 9.88 -6.18 1.20
N SER A 127 8.76 -6.26 1.95
CA SER A 127 7.45 -6.58 1.40
C SER A 127 7.01 -5.55 0.36
N HIS A 128 7.26 -4.25 0.61
CA HIS A 128 6.97 -3.18 -0.34
C HIS A 128 7.78 -3.32 -1.63
N PHE A 129 9.09 -3.42 -1.52
CA PHE A 129 9.97 -3.39 -2.70
C PHE A 129 9.81 -4.66 -3.54
N MET A 130 9.70 -5.84 -2.92
CA MET A 130 9.43 -7.08 -3.63
C MET A 130 8.06 -7.05 -4.33
N SER A 131 7.05 -6.43 -3.71
CA SER A 131 5.74 -6.22 -4.34
C SER A 131 5.82 -5.23 -5.50
N HIS A 132 6.58 -4.14 -5.39
CA HIS A 132 6.84 -3.25 -6.52
C HIS A 132 7.50 -3.98 -7.70
N ILE A 133 8.51 -4.83 -7.45
CA ILE A 133 9.20 -5.59 -8.50
C ILE A 133 8.20 -6.41 -9.34
N VAL A 134 7.30 -7.15 -8.70
CA VAL A 134 6.34 -7.97 -9.44
C VAL A 134 5.21 -7.15 -10.07
N ARG A 135 4.84 -6.02 -9.44
CA ARG A 135 3.78 -5.13 -9.96
C ARG A 135 4.25 -4.21 -11.10
N MET A 136 5.55 -3.97 -11.26
CA MET A 136 6.11 -3.23 -12.41
C MET A 136 5.81 -3.89 -13.78
N LYS A 137 5.32 -5.12 -13.82
CA LYS A 137 4.78 -5.73 -15.04
C LYS A 137 3.60 -4.94 -15.61
N ASN A 138 2.84 -4.26 -14.74
CA ASN A 138 1.90 -3.21 -15.12
C ASN A 138 2.57 -1.86 -14.79
N PRO A 139 3.00 -1.08 -15.80
CA PRO A 139 3.76 0.15 -15.59
C PRO A 139 2.99 1.22 -14.80
N ASP A 140 1.66 1.14 -14.75
CA ASP A 140 0.83 2.08 -14.01
C ASP A 140 0.82 1.80 -12.50
N HIS A 141 1.15 0.57 -12.07
CA HIS A 141 1.13 0.21 -10.66
C HIS A 141 2.36 0.78 -9.93
N ARG A 142 2.13 1.87 -9.21
CA ARG A 142 3.19 2.67 -8.56
C ARG A 142 3.11 2.71 -7.04
N VAL A 143 2.02 2.19 -6.46
CA VAL A 143 1.76 2.25 -5.01
C VAL A 143 1.67 0.85 -4.43
N ILE A 144 2.31 0.68 -3.28
CA ILE A 144 2.06 -0.42 -2.36
C ILE A 144 1.65 0.19 -1.02
N MET A 145 0.52 -0.25 -0.50
CA MET A 145 -0.09 0.22 0.74
C MET A 145 -0.34 -0.97 1.67
N HIS A 146 0.00 -0.83 2.93
CA HIS A 146 -0.33 -1.78 3.98
C HIS A 146 -1.06 -1.09 5.12
N THR A 147 -2.12 -1.73 5.63
CA THR A 147 -2.97 -1.19 6.70
C THR A 147 -3.79 -2.30 7.37
N HIS A 148 -4.41 -2.00 8.52
CA HIS A 148 -5.12 -2.95 9.38
C HIS A 148 -6.64 -2.67 9.43
N PRO A 149 -7.40 -2.83 8.32
CA PRO A 149 -8.84 -2.57 8.32
C PRO A 149 -9.55 -3.56 9.24
N THR A 150 -10.23 -3.02 10.25
CA THR A 150 -10.69 -3.76 11.43
C THR A 150 -11.63 -4.92 11.10
N HIS A 151 -12.62 -4.70 10.20
CA HIS A 151 -13.60 -5.76 9.90
C HIS A 151 -13.01 -6.85 9.00
N LEU A 152 -12.10 -6.49 8.10
CA LEU A 152 -11.34 -7.47 7.32
C LEU A 152 -10.47 -8.34 8.23
N VAL A 153 -9.74 -7.73 9.16
CA VAL A 153 -8.96 -8.48 10.16
C VAL A 153 -9.87 -9.38 10.98
N ALA A 154 -11.00 -8.87 11.48
CA ALA A 154 -11.99 -9.68 12.21
C ALA A 154 -12.52 -10.85 11.38
N MET A 155 -12.76 -10.64 10.08
CA MET A 155 -13.21 -11.71 9.18
C MET A 155 -12.18 -12.84 9.07
N THR A 156 -10.88 -12.57 9.21
CA THR A 156 -9.85 -13.63 9.20
C THR A 156 -9.91 -14.59 10.39
N PHE A 157 -10.63 -14.23 11.47
CA PHE A 157 -10.88 -15.10 12.62
C PHE A 157 -12.16 -15.94 12.49
N THR A 158 -13.09 -15.53 11.64
CA THR A 158 -14.45 -16.08 11.59
C THR A 158 -14.79 -16.75 10.26
N HIS A 159 -13.97 -16.53 9.23
CA HIS A 159 -14.14 -17.11 7.90
C HIS A 159 -12.99 -18.07 7.58
N GLU A 160 -13.28 -19.06 6.73
CA GLU A 160 -12.24 -19.96 6.19
C GLU A 160 -11.23 -19.16 5.37
N LEU A 161 -9.93 -19.38 5.60
CA LEU A 161 -8.83 -18.70 4.91
C LEU A 161 -8.50 -19.37 3.57
N ASP A 162 -9.52 -19.54 2.75
CA ASP A 162 -9.45 -20.01 1.36
C ASP A 162 -9.69 -18.82 0.43
N GLU A 163 -8.78 -18.57 -0.50
CA GLU A 163 -8.80 -17.37 -1.38
C GLU A 163 -10.11 -17.27 -2.18
N VAL A 164 -10.57 -18.39 -2.73
CA VAL A 164 -11.78 -18.42 -3.58
C VAL A 164 -13.03 -18.18 -2.74
N LYS A 165 -13.15 -18.87 -1.60
CA LYS A 165 -14.30 -18.73 -0.71
C LYS A 165 -14.36 -17.33 -0.08
N PHE A 166 -13.22 -16.83 0.38
CA PHE A 166 -13.12 -15.51 1.01
C PHE A 166 -13.46 -14.40 0.01
N THR A 167 -12.84 -14.42 -1.18
CA THR A 167 -13.16 -13.51 -2.28
C THR A 167 -14.64 -13.53 -2.63
N LYS A 168 -15.20 -14.73 -2.83
CA LYS A 168 -16.61 -14.92 -3.20
C LYS A 168 -17.56 -14.39 -2.13
N THR A 169 -17.20 -14.53 -0.86
CA THR A 169 -17.99 -13.96 0.24
C THR A 169 -18.00 -12.43 0.16
N LEU A 170 -16.86 -11.78 -0.07
CA LEU A 170 -16.81 -10.32 -0.23
C LEU A 170 -17.62 -9.86 -1.44
N TRP A 171 -17.48 -10.51 -2.59
CA TRP A 171 -18.26 -10.16 -3.80
C TRP A 171 -19.77 -10.28 -3.59
N ARG A 172 -20.22 -11.23 -2.78
CA ARG A 172 -21.63 -11.42 -2.45
C ARG A 172 -22.18 -10.41 -1.47
N MET A 173 -21.33 -9.70 -0.74
CA MET A 173 -21.72 -8.69 0.25
C MET A 173 -21.80 -7.28 -0.32
N CYS A 174 -21.12 -6.99 -1.43
CA CYS A 174 -21.07 -5.66 -2.02
C CYS A 174 -20.84 -5.76 -3.53
N THR A 175 -21.73 -5.20 -4.32
CA THR A 175 -21.69 -5.24 -5.79
C THR A 175 -20.38 -4.70 -6.35
N GLU A 176 -19.87 -3.61 -5.78
CA GLU A 176 -18.64 -2.95 -6.21
C GLU A 176 -17.42 -3.85 -6.13
N CYS A 177 -17.40 -4.84 -5.23
CA CYS A 177 -16.24 -5.69 -5.03
C CYS A 177 -15.83 -6.44 -6.30
N LEU A 178 -16.79 -7.04 -7.02
CA LEU A 178 -16.49 -7.75 -8.27
C LEU A 178 -16.00 -6.81 -9.38
N VAL A 179 -16.48 -5.56 -9.40
CA VAL A 179 -16.07 -4.55 -10.38
C VAL A 179 -14.66 -4.01 -10.04
N VAL A 180 -14.39 -3.75 -8.77
CA VAL A 180 -13.18 -3.09 -8.30
C VAL A 180 -11.99 -4.05 -8.24
N PHE A 181 -12.19 -5.30 -7.78
CA PHE A 181 -11.15 -6.32 -7.75
C PHE A 181 -11.67 -7.67 -8.34
N PRO A 182 -11.91 -7.72 -9.65
CA PRO A 182 -12.42 -8.92 -10.32
C PRO A 182 -11.47 -10.12 -10.26
N GLU A 183 -10.18 -9.88 -10.07
CA GLU A 183 -9.17 -10.91 -9.87
C GLU A 183 -9.25 -11.57 -8.47
N GLY A 184 -10.03 -10.99 -7.55
CA GLY A 184 -10.10 -11.44 -6.16
C GLY A 184 -8.94 -10.96 -5.30
N LEU A 185 -8.66 -11.69 -4.22
CA LEU A 185 -7.55 -11.41 -3.31
C LEU A 185 -6.76 -12.67 -2.95
N GLY A 186 -5.47 -12.49 -2.71
CA GLY A 186 -4.59 -13.52 -2.17
C GLY A 186 -4.65 -13.55 -0.64
N ILE A 187 -4.42 -14.71 -0.05
CA ILE A 187 -4.32 -14.88 1.39
C ILE A 187 -3.00 -15.61 1.70
N LEU A 188 -2.22 -15.09 2.65
CA LEU A 188 -1.05 -15.79 3.16
C LEU A 188 -1.42 -16.68 4.35
N PRO A 189 -0.64 -17.73 4.65
CA PRO A 189 -0.62 -18.28 6.00
C PRO A 189 -0.14 -17.21 6.97
N TRP A 190 -0.42 -17.35 8.28
CA TRP A 190 0.17 -16.44 9.27
C TRP A 190 1.70 -16.55 9.25
N MET A 191 2.37 -15.41 9.17
CA MET A 191 3.84 -15.29 9.13
C MET A 191 4.28 -14.12 9.98
N VAL A 192 5.55 -14.11 10.39
CA VAL A 192 6.13 -13.01 11.19
C VAL A 192 6.30 -11.76 10.32
N PRO A 193 5.66 -10.62 10.65
CA PRO A 193 5.78 -9.38 9.87
C PRO A 193 7.20 -8.83 9.87
N GLY A 194 7.55 -8.08 8.81
CA GLY A 194 8.85 -7.42 8.67
C GLY A 194 10.03 -8.34 8.31
N THR A 195 9.78 -9.63 8.08
CA THR A 195 10.81 -10.57 7.60
C THR A 195 10.92 -10.56 6.08
N GLU A 196 12.05 -11.00 5.53
CA GLU A 196 12.21 -11.20 4.09
C GLU A 196 11.24 -12.27 3.57
N GLU A 197 11.00 -13.31 4.35
CA GLU A 197 10.14 -14.44 4.03
C GLU A 197 8.70 -14.01 3.70
N ILE A 198 8.08 -13.20 4.57
CA ILE A 198 6.72 -12.68 4.30
C ILE A 198 6.72 -11.75 3.09
N GLY A 199 7.81 -11.01 2.86
CA GLY A 199 7.99 -10.18 1.67
C GLY A 199 7.97 -11.01 0.38
N ILE A 200 8.69 -12.13 0.34
CA ILE A 200 8.72 -13.06 -0.79
C ILE A 200 7.32 -13.65 -1.05
N GLU A 201 6.66 -14.14 0.00
CA GLU A 201 5.33 -14.75 -0.14
C GLU A 201 4.26 -13.71 -0.55
N THR A 202 4.34 -12.48 -0.01
CA THR A 202 3.48 -11.38 -0.43
C THR A 202 3.67 -11.05 -1.92
N ALA A 203 4.92 -10.93 -2.37
CA ALA A 203 5.23 -10.66 -3.78
C ALA A 203 4.74 -11.78 -4.70
N LYS A 204 4.86 -13.05 -4.31
CA LYS A 204 4.30 -14.17 -5.08
C LYS A 204 2.79 -14.01 -5.30
N LYS A 205 2.03 -13.65 -4.26
CA LYS A 205 0.59 -13.39 -4.36
C LYS A 205 0.29 -12.12 -5.16
N MET A 206 1.08 -11.06 -4.95
CA MET A 206 0.98 -9.81 -5.71
C MET A 206 1.24 -9.98 -7.22
N ASN A 207 1.81 -11.09 -7.66
CA ASN A 207 1.92 -11.38 -9.09
C ASN A 207 0.55 -11.56 -9.76
N SER A 208 -0.46 -12.05 -9.04
CA SER A 208 -1.81 -12.33 -9.53
C SER A 208 -2.88 -11.40 -8.96
N TYR A 209 -2.73 -10.93 -7.73
CA TYR A 209 -3.71 -10.14 -7.00
C TYR A 209 -3.18 -8.76 -6.67
N ARG A 210 -4.03 -7.72 -6.80
CA ARG A 210 -3.71 -6.37 -6.26
C ARG A 210 -3.89 -6.28 -4.74
N LEU A 211 -4.58 -7.25 -4.15
CA LEU A 211 -4.91 -7.31 -2.74
C LEU A 211 -4.39 -8.61 -2.13
N VAL A 212 -3.62 -8.52 -1.05
CA VAL A 212 -3.08 -9.68 -0.32
C VAL A 212 -3.35 -9.52 1.16
N VAL A 213 -4.14 -10.42 1.72
CA VAL A 213 -4.49 -10.43 3.15
C VAL A 213 -3.40 -11.17 3.93
N TRP A 214 -2.96 -10.53 5.00
CA TRP A 214 -2.16 -11.13 6.07
C TRP A 214 -3.10 -11.46 7.24
N PRO A 215 -3.50 -12.73 7.42
CA PRO A 215 -4.46 -13.11 8.45
C PRO A 215 -4.04 -12.63 9.83
N HIS A 216 -5.03 -12.13 10.61
CA HIS A 216 -4.86 -11.62 11.98
C HIS A 216 -3.95 -10.39 12.07
N HIS A 217 -3.66 -9.72 10.94
CA HIS A 217 -2.77 -8.57 10.87
C HIS A 217 -3.37 -7.46 10.01
N GLY A 218 -3.47 -7.65 8.69
CA GLY A 218 -3.93 -6.58 7.80
C GLY A 218 -3.99 -6.99 6.34
N ILE A 219 -3.81 -6.00 5.46
CA ILE A 219 -3.86 -6.19 4.01
C ILE A 219 -2.77 -5.36 3.32
N PHE A 220 -2.20 -5.92 2.26
CA PHE A 220 -1.42 -5.19 1.26
C PHE A 220 -2.29 -4.90 0.04
N ALA A 221 -2.19 -3.68 -0.49
CA ALA A 221 -2.86 -3.25 -1.72
C ALA A 221 -1.85 -2.64 -2.69
N ALA A 222 -2.01 -2.95 -3.98
CA ALA A 222 -1.25 -2.33 -5.06
C ALA A 222 -2.18 -1.54 -5.98
N GLY A 223 -1.77 -0.34 -6.39
CA GLY A 223 -2.56 0.53 -7.26
C GLY A 223 -1.70 1.47 -8.11
N ASN A 224 -2.35 2.17 -9.04
CA ASN A 224 -1.74 3.18 -9.91
C ASN A 224 -1.47 4.48 -9.16
N SER A 225 -2.28 4.76 -8.15
CA SER A 225 -2.20 5.94 -7.29
C SER A 225 -2.48 5.57 -5.84
N ILE A 226 -2.14 6.48 -4.93
CA ILE A 226 -2.47 6.35 -3.50
C ILE A 226 -3.99 6.24 -3.32
N ASP A 227 -4.76 7.05 -4.07
CA ASP A 227 -6.23 7.05 -3.99
C ASP A 227 -6.82 5.71 -4.48
N GLU A 228 -6.27 5.11 -5.55
CA GLU A 228 -6.73 3.80 -6.01
C GLU A 228 -6.42 2.70 -5.01
N ALA A 229 -5.17 2.64 -4.50
CA ALA A 229 -4.80 1.65 -3.50
C ALA A 229 -5.65 1.77 -2.22
N PHE A 230 -5.93 3.00 -1.80
CA PHE A 230 -6.81 3.28 -0.66
C PHE A 230 -8.26 2.84 -0.94
N GLY A 231 -8.82 3.19 -2.12
CA GLY A 231 -10.16 2.80 -2.54
C GLY A 231 -10.35 1.28 -2.64
N LEU A 232 -9.30 0.53 -3.05
CA LEU A 232 -9.29 -0.93 -3.01
C LEU A 232 -9.50 -1.45 -1.57
N VAL A 233 -8.75 -0.90 -0.62
CA VAL A 233 -8.86 -1.28 0.80
C VAL A 233 -10.23 -0.88 1.36
N GLU A 234 -10.74 0.34 1.07
CA GLU A 234 -12.06 0.79 1.49
C GLU A 234 -13.17 -0.15 1.00
N THR A 235 -13.07 -0.62 -0.26
CA THR A 235 -14.06 -1.52 -0.86
C THR A 235 -14.07 -2.88 -0.16
N VAL A 236 -12.89 -3.46 0.10
CA VAL A 236 -12.77 -4.73 0.82
C VAL A 236 -13.27 -4.59 2.26
N GLU A 237 -12.85 -3.55 2.97
CA GLU A 237 -13.27 -3.29 4.35
C GLU A 237 -14.78 -3.07 4.44
N LYS A 238 -15.39 -2.36 3.48
CA LYS A 238 -16.82 -2.18 3.40
C LYS A 238 -17.57 -3.51 3.31
N ALA A 239 -17.14 -4.40 2.44
CA ALA A 239 -17.74 -5.72 2.28
C ALA A 239 -17.53 -6.61 3.51
N ALA A 240 -16.32 -6.60 4.08
CA ALA A 240 -16.01 -7.31 5.31
C ALA A 240 -16.88 -6.80 6.48
N LYS A 241 -17.05 -5.49 6.62
CA LYS A 241 -17.94 -4.88 7.62
C LYS A 241 -19.38 -5.35 7.45
N ILE A 242 -19.91 -5.35 6.23
CA ILE A 242 -21.27 -5.83 5.94
C ILE A 242 -21.38 -7.31 6.34
N TYR A 243 -20.42 -8.15 5.94
CA TYR A 243 -20.40 -9.56 6.30
C TYR A 243 -20.41 -9.77 7.81
N MET A 244 -19.51 -9.10 8.55
CA MET A 244 -19.39 -9.23 10.00
C MET A 244 -20.69 -8.81 10.72
N LEU A 245 -21.30 -7.70 10.30
CA LEU A 245 -22.56 -7.23 10.89
C LEU A 245 -23.75 -8.13 10.55
N ALA A 246 -23.84 -8.58 9.29
CA ALA A 246 -24.95 -9.44 8.84
C ALA A 246 -24.87 -10.87 9.42
N SER A 247 -23.67 -11.44 9.52
CA SER A 247 -23.46 -12.76 10.10
C SER A 247 -23.67 -12.80 11.61
N ALA A 248 -23.44 -11.69 12.31
CA ALA A 248 -23.69 -11.58 13.75
C ALA A 248 -25.18 -11.46 14.11
N HIS A 249 -26.05 -11.19 13.12
CA HIS A 249 -27.50 -11.11 13.37
C HIS A 249 -28.07 -12.47 13.73
N GLN A 250 -29.02 -12.51 14.70
CA GLN A 250 -29.74 -13.74 15.06
C GLN A 250 -30.49 -14.31 13.85
N GLY A 251 -30.06 -15.44 13.34
CA GLY A 251 -30.55 -16.07 12.11
C GLY A 251 -29.64 -15.89 10.90
N GLY A 252 -28.50 -15.24 11.08
CA GLY A 252 -27.44 -15.11 10.06
C GLY A 252 -27.84 -14.35 8.79
N ILE A 253 -27.07 -14.55 7.73
CA ILE A 253 -27.28 -13.94 6.41
C ILE A 253 -28.43 -14.66 5.70
N LYS A 254 -29.52 -13.96 5.41
CA LYS A 254 -30.69 -14.53 4.72
C LYS A 254 -30.63 -14.36 3.20
N GLN A 255 -29.96 -13.33 2.71
CA GLN A 255 -29.84 -13.02 1.29
C GLN A 255 -28.42 -12.54 0.99
N ALA A 256 -27.91 -12.90 -0.17
CA ALA A 256 -26.63 -12.45 -0.70
C ALA A 256 -26.73 -12.43 -2.23
N ILE A 257 -25.82 -11.70 -2.90
CA ILE A 257 -25.74 -11.72 -4.37
C ILE A 257 -25.45 -13.16 -4.82
N LYS A 258 -26.26 -13.70 -5.73
CA LYS A 258 -26.14 -15.06 -6.22
C LYS A 258 -25.09 -15.19 -7.30
N ASP A 259 -24.69 -16.43 -7.62
CA ASP A 259 -23.65 -16.69 -8.62
C ASP A 259 -24.06 -16.23 -10.02
N GLU A 260 -25.33 -16.44 -10.40
CA GLU A 260 -25.86 -15.94 -11.69
C GLU A 260 -25.88 -14.41 -11.77
N GLU A 261 -26.11 -13.72 -10.64
CA GLU A 261 -26.09 -12.25 -10.56
C GLU A 261 -24.65 -11.74 -10.63
N LEU A 262 -23.68 -12.40 -9.98
CA LEU A 262 -22.25 -12.08 -10.12
C LEU A 262 -21.77 -12.30 -11.56
N LEU A 263 -22.21 -13.37 -12.23
CA LEU A 263 -21.88 -13.61 -13.63
C LEU A 263 -22.48 -12.55 -14.56
N ALA A 264 -23.70 -12.09 -14.30
CA ALA A 264 -24.32 -11.01 -15.05
C ALA A 264 -23.56 -9.69 -14.87
N LEU A 265 -23.16 -9.41 -13.61
CA LEU A 265 -22.36 -8.24 -13.29
C LEU A 265 -21.00 -8.26 -13.99
N ALA A 266 -20.28 -9.39 -13.93
CA ALA A 266 -19.00 -9.54 -14.62
C ALA A 266 -19.10 -9.28 -16.12
N LYS A 267 -20.15 -9.78 -16.78
CA LYS A 267 -20.39 -9.54 -18.21
C LYS A 267 -20.73 -8.09 -18.55
N ALA A 268 -21.31 -7.34 -17.61
CA ALA A 268 -21.69 -5.94 -17.84
C ALA A 268 -20.49 -4.98 -17.73
N PHE A 269 -19.41 -5.38 -17.09
CA PHE A 269 -18.21 -4.56 -16.83
C PHE A 269 -16.92 -5.09 -17.48
N GLN A 270 -17.00 -6.18 -18.27
CA GLN A 270 -15.94 -6.66 -19.17
C GLN A 270 -16.14 -6.03 -20.57
#